data_0cedbe410c5a435d96f1c732f5a2a9de
#
_entry.id   0cedbe410c5a435d96f1c732f5a2a9de
#
_cell.length_a   1.000
_cell.length_b   1.000
_cell.length_c   1.000
_cell.angle_alpha   90.00
_cell.angle_beta   90.00
_cell.angle_gamma   90.00
#
_symmetry.space_group_name_H-M   'P 1'
#
loop_
_entity.id
_entity.type
_entity.pdbx_description
1 polymer ?
#
loop_
_entity_poly.entity_id
_entity_poly.type
_entity_poly.pdbx_seq_one_letter_code
_entity_poly.pdbx_strand_id
1 'polypeptide(L)'
;LGDVYKRQVSKIGENIGIAFQIKDDLFDYGKRKIGKPRGIDIKEKKLTLPLIYTLNEVDNRKRKWIINSIKNHNRDKSRIKEIISLVKETGGLEYAIEKMNYFHKIALEDLNKLPDNEFKSSLTEMINYVIQRDF
;
A
#
# COMPACT_ATOMS: atom_id res chain seq x y z
N LEU A 1 -30.74 0.28 -14.33
CA LEU A 1 -30.14 1.33 -13.48
C LEU A 1 -29.45 0.72 -12.26
N GLY A 2 -30.10 -0.20 -11.54
CA GLY A 2 -29.56 -0.81 -10.34
C GLY A 2 -28.25 -1.55 -10.56
N ASP A 3 -28.14 -2.33 -11.64
CA ASP A 3 -26.95 -3.14 -11.94
C ASP A 3 -25.76 -2.27 -12.36
N VAL A 4 -26.00 -1.24 -13.16
CA VAL A 4 -24.94 -0.29 -13.57
C VAL A 4 -24.42 0.48 -12.35
N TYR A 5 -25.32 0.95 -11.51
CA TYR A 5 -24.97 1.68 -10.29
C TYR A 5 -24.16 0.79 -9.32
N LYS A 6 -24.60 -0.44 -9.11
CA LYS A 6 -23.88 -1.42 -8.27
C LYS A 6 -22.47 -1.70 -8.77
N ARG A 7 -22.30 -1.88 -10.08
CA ARG A 7 -20.98 -2.07 -10.68
C ARG A 7 -20.07 -0.88 -10.47
N GLN A 8 -20.60 0.34 -10.64
CA GLN A 8 -19.84 1.57 -10.42
C GLN A 8 -19.38 1.68 -8.98
N VAL A 9 -20.27 1.47 -8.01
CA VAL A 9 -19.94 1.53 -6.57
C VAL A 9 -18.95 0.43 -6.20
N SER A 10 -19.13 -0.78 -6.72
CA SER A 10 -18.22 -1.90 -6.47
C SER A 10 -16.81 -1.61 -6.96
N LYS A 11 -16.68 -1.02 -8.15
CA LYS A 11 -15.38 -0.65 -8.74
C LYS A 11 -14.69 0.44 -7.92
N ILE A 12 -15.43 1.44 -7.48
CA ILE A 12 -14.93 2.49 -6.60
C ILE A 12 -14.40 1.85 -5.30
N GLY A 13 -15.19 0.97 -4.69
CA GLY A 13 -14.81 0.25 -3.48
C GLY A 13 -13.54 -0.58 -3.65
N GLU A 14 -13.40 -1.30 -4.77
CA GLU A 14 -12.20 -2.05 -5.09
C GLU A 14 -10.96 -1.15 -5.15
N ASN A 15 -11.04 -0.07 -5.90
CA ASN A 15 -9.89 0.84 -6.10
C ASN A 15 -9.49 1.53 -4.80
N ILE A 16 -10.46 1.93 -3.99
CA ILE A 16 -10.19 2.50 -2.66
C ILE A 16 -9.60 1.46 -1.72
N GLY A 17 -10.10 0.22 -1.78
CA GLY A 17 -9.55 -0.89 -0.99
C GLY A 17 -8.08 -1.15 -1.32
N ILE A 18 -7.72 -1.12 -2.60
CA ILE A 18 -6.32 -1.26 -3.05
C ILE A 18 -5.47 -0.11 -2.52
N ALA A 19 -5.93 1.14 -2.67
CA ALA A 19 -5.21 2.31 -2.18
C ALA A 19 -5.02 2.24 -0.65
N PHE A 20 -6.05 1.84 0.08
CA PHE A 20 -5.99 1.67 1.53
C PHE A 20 -4.98 0.59 1.92
N GLN A 21 -4.97 -0.55 1.23
CA GLN A 21 -4.03 -1.64 1.50
C GLN A 21 -2.59 -1.21 1.26
N ILE A 22 -2.33 -0.48 0.18
CA ILE A 22 -0.99 0.06 -0.10
C ILE A 22 -0.58 1.04 1.00
N LYS A 23 -1.50 1.90 1.44
CA LYS A 23 -1.26 2.84 2.54
C LYS A 23 -0.87 2.11 3.83
N ASP A 24 -1.60 1.05 4.16
CA ASP A 24 -1.32 0.21 5.32
C ASP A 24 0.06 -0.45 5.23
N ASP A 25 0.40 -0.97 4.07
CA ASP A 25 1.73 -1.57 3.81
C ASP A 25 2.86 -0.55 3.99
N LEU A 26 2.64 0.71 3.61
CA LEU A 26 3.62 1.77 3.76
C LEU A 26 3.92 2.11 5.22
N PHE A 27 2.99 1.89 6.15
CA PHE A 27 3.22 2.10 7.57
C PHE A 27 4.38 1.27 8.12
N ASP A 28 4.65 0.12 7.52
CA ASP A 28 5.75 -0.76 7.93
C ASP A 28 7.13 -0.11 7.74
N TYR A 29 7.21 0.88 6.87
CA TYR A 29 8.45 1.59 6.52
C TYR A 29 8.48 3.03 7.04
N GLY A 30 7.38 3.51 7.61
CA GLY A 30 7.21 4.89 8.03
C GLY A 30 7.97 5.23 9.32
N LYS A 31 8.14 6.53 9.55
CA LYS A 31 8.79 7.03 10.77
C LYS A 31 7.84 7.13 11.96
N ARG A 32 6.54 7.20 11.70
CA ARG A 32 5.52 7.33 12.75
C ARG A 32 5.14 5.97 13.32
N LYS A 33 5.08 5.91 14.64
CA LYS A 33 4.53 4.76 15.36
C LYS A 33 3.02 4.92 15.45
N ILE A 34 2.30 4.23 14.58
CA ILE A 34 0.83 4.18 14.62
C ILE A 34 0.42 2.81 15.17
N GLY A 35 0.85 2.51 16.40
CA GLY A 35 0.53 1.23 17.03
C GLY A 35 1.12 0.00 16.35
N LYS A 36 1.90 0.18 15.27
CA LYS A 36 2.51 -0.89 14.49
C LYS A 36 4.02 -0.66 14.40
N PRO A 37 4.85 -1.55 15.00
CA PRO A 37 6.30 -1.47 14.87
C PRO A 37 6.74 -1.60 13.40
N ARG A 38 7.84 -0.95 13.04
CA ARG A 38 8.43 -1.07 11.70
C ARG A 38 8.90 -2.51 11.46
N GLY A 39 8.70 -2.99 10.23
CA GLY A 39 9.14 -4.31 9.82
C GLY A 39 8.26 -5.46 10.29
N ILE A 40 7.06 -5.18 10.83
CA ILE A 40 6.15 -6.23 11.28
C ILE A 40 5.69 -7.12 10.12
N ASP A 41 5.43 -6.55 8.94
CA ASP A 41 5.03 -7.31 7.76
C ASP A 41 6.15 -8.23 7.28
N ILE A 42 7.40 -7.79 7.39
CA ILE A 42 8.57 -8.62 7.09
C ILE A 42 8.66 -9.79 8.08
N LYS A 43 8.47 -9.53 9.37
CA LYS A 43 8.42 -10.57 10.40
C LYS A 43 7.33 -11.60 10.13
N GLU A 44 6.20 -11.16 9.63
CA GLU A 44 5.06 -12.01 9.29
C GLU A 44 5.19 -12.65 7.91
N LYS A 45 6.31 -12.46 7.23
CA LYS A 45 6.61 -13.00 5.89
C LYS A 45 5.62 -12.52 4.82
N LYS A 46 5.11 -11.29 4.96
CA LYS A 46 4.21 -10.68 3.97
C LYS A 46 5.02 -10.03 2.86
N LEU A 47 4.61 -10.24 1.62
CA LEU A 47 5.17 -9.58 0.45
C LEU A 47 4.32 -8.36 0.13
N THR A 48 4.76 -7.20 0.62
CA THR A 48 4.11 -5.91 0.38
C THR A 48 4.58 -5.31 -0.94
N LEU A 49 3.83 -4.36 -1.48
CA LEU A 49 4.15 -3.74 -2.77
C LEU A 49 5.54 -3.11 -2.81
N PRO A 50 5.98 -2.33 -1.80
CA PRO A 50 7.35 -1.80 -1.79
C PRO A 50 8.42 -2.89 -1.86
N LEU A 51 8.21 -3.98 -1.16
CA LEU A 51 9.15 -5.11 -1.14
C LEU A 51 9.19 -5.85 -2.47
N ILE A 52 8.03 -6.08 -3.08
CA ILE A 52 7.94 -6.72 -4.40
C ILE A 52 8.70 -5.90 -5.44
N TYR A 53 8.50 -4.58 -5.43
CA TYR A 53 9.23 -3.67 -6.33
C TYR A 53 10.75 -3.82 -6.12
N THR A 54 11.19 -3.80 -4.87
CA THR A 54 12.61 -3.95 -4.52
C THR A 54 13.19 -5.27 -5.04
N LEU A 55 12.45 -6.37 -4.88
CA LEU A 55 12.88 -7.68 -5.38
C LEU A 55 13.06 -7.69 -6.89
N ASN A 56 12.28 -6.92 -7.62
CA ASN A 56 12.39 -6.82 -9.07
C ASN A 56 13.53 -5.90 -9.53
N GLU A 57 13.97 -4.96 -8.68
CA GLU A 57 15.00 -3.98 -9.02
C GLU A 57 16.42 -4.42 -8.66
N VAL A 58 16.58 -5.28 -7.68
CA VAL A 58 17.89 -5.75 -7.24
C VAL A 58 18.39 -6.90 -8.10
N ASP A 59 19.72 -7.16 -8.06
CA ASP A 59 20.31 -8.29 -8.76
C ASP A 59 19.91 -9.64 -8.13
N ASN A 60 20.20 -10.75 -8.81
CA ASN A 60 19.83 -12.08 -8.37
C ASN A 60 20.43 -12.45 -7.00
N ARG A 61 21.67 -12.04 -6.74
CA ARG A 61 22.35 -12.31 -5.48
C ARG A 61 21.65 -11.64 -4.32
N LYS A 62 21.31 -10.37 -4.47
CA LYS A 62 20.61 -9.58 -3.46
C LYS A 62 19.18 -10.09 -3.27
N ARG A 63 18.50 -10.43 -4.36
CA ARG A 63 17.14 -11.01 -4.31
C ARG A 63 17.12 -12.30 -3.49
N LYS A 64 18.04 -13.20 -3.73
CA LYS A 64 18.16 -14.46 -2.97
C LYS A 64 18.42 -14.20 -1.49
N TRP A 65 19.27 -13.22 -1.19
CA TRP A 65 19.56 -12.83 0.19
C TRP A 65 18.30 -12.29 0.89
N ILE A 66 17.54 -11.43 0.23
CA ILE A 66 16.28 -10.89 0.79
C ILE A 66 15.28 -12.02 1.04
N ILE A 67 15.06 -12.88 0.05
CA ILE A 67 14.12 -14.00 0.16
C ILE A 67 14.51 -14.94 1.30
N ASN A 68 15.79 -15.32 1.38
CA ASN A 68 16.29 -16.17 2.47
C ASN A 68 16.14 -15.49 3.84
N SER A 69 16.39 -14.19 3.90
CA SER A 69 16.23 -13.43 5.14
C SER A 69 14.79 -13.47 5.64
N ILE A 70 13.82 -13.28 4.73
CA ILE A 70 12.40 -13.31 5.08
C ILE A 70 11.95 -14.71 5.47
N LYS A 71 12.39 -15.75 4.74
CA LYS A 71 11.97 -17.13 5.01
C LYS A 71 12.58 -17.71 6.28
N ASN A 72 13.87 -17.51 6.50
CA ASN A 72 14.62 -18.22 7.50
C ASN A 72 15.20 -17.35 8.62
N HIS A 73 15.19 -16.03 8.45
CA HIS A 73 15.76 -15.07 9.39
C HIS A 73 14.84 -13.87 9.63
N ASN A 74 13.55 -14.11 9.57
CA ASN A 74 12.52 -13.06 9.63
C ASN A 74 12.41 -12.35 10.98
N ARG A 75 13.11 -12.83 12.01
CA ARG A 75 13.19 -12.20 13.34
C ARG A 75 14.53 -11.54 13.62
N ASP A 76 15.46 -11.63 12.69
CA ASP A 76 16.77 -10.98 12.81
C ASP A 76 16.61 -9.49 12.54
N LYS A 77 16.72 -8.68 13.60
CA LYS A 77 16.53 -7.23 13.53
C LYS A 77 17.48 -6.53 12.56
N SER A 78 18.72 -7.02 12.47
CA SER A 78 19.74 -6.47 11.57
C SER A 78 19.34 -6.67 10.11
N ARG A 79 18.88 -7.87 9.77
CA ARG A 79 18.41 -8.18 8.40
C ARG A 79 17.15 -7.40 8.03
N ILE A 80 16.20 -7.28 8.94
CA ILE A 80 14.99 -6.48 8.74
C ILE A 80 15.37 -5.03 8.45
N LYS A 81 16.27 -4.46 9.24
CA LYS A 81 16.74 -3.09 9.06
C LYS A 81 17.40 -2.90 7.69
N GLU A 82 18.21 -3.86 7.27
CA GLU A 82 18.86 -3.82 5.96
C GLU A 82 17.85 -3.90 4.82
N ILE A 83 16.84 -4.78 4.93
CA ILE A 83 15.78 -4.88 3.94
C ILE A 83 15.01 -3.56 3.84
N ILE A 84 14.66 -2.95 4.96
CA ILE A 84 13.98 -1.64 4.98
C ILE A 84 14.83 -0.58 4.26
N SER A 85 16.13 -0.54 4.52
CA SER A 85 17.05 0.37 3.83
C SER A 85 17.07 0.13 2.32
N LEU A 86 17.12 -1.13 1.90
CA LEU A 86 17.09 -1.50 0.48
C LEU A 86 15.79 -1.07 -0.20
N VAL A 87 14.65 -1.23 0.48
CA VAL A 87 13.36 -0.79 -0.05
C VAL A 87 13.36 0.72 -0.28
N LYS A 88 13.92 1.48 0.64
CA LYS A 88 14.04 2.94 0.51
C LYS A 88 15.00 3.32 -0.62
N GLU A 89 16.16 2.69 -0.70
CA GLU A 89 17.19 2.99 -1.69
C GLU A 89 16.76 2.66 -3.11
N THR A 90 16.00 1.58 -3.31
CA THR A 90 15.56 1.16 -4.66
C THR A 90 14.37 1.95 -5.18
N GLY A 91 13.75 2.79 -4.37
CA GLY A 91 12.55 3.54 -4.76
C GLY A 91 11.25 2.79 -4.54
N GLY A 92 11.26 1.74 -3.71
CA GLY A 92 10.06 0.94 -3.41
C GLY A 92 8.94 1.73 -2.74
N LEU A 93 9.29 2.69 -1.89
CA LEU A 93 8.28 3.54 -1.23
C LEU A 93 7.63 4.50 -2.22
N GLU A 94 8.43 5.15 -3.05
CA GLU A 94 7.96 6.08 -4.07
C GLU A 94 7.03 5.39 -5.07
N TYR A 95 7.41 4.18 -5.49
CA TYR A 95 6.58 3.36 -6.37
C TYR A 95 5.22 3.04 -5.74
N ALA A 96 5.22 2.63 -4.48
CA ALA A 96 3.99 2.30 -3.76
C ALA A 96 3.09 3.53 -3.57
N ILE A 97 3.68 4.69 -3.24
CA ILE A 97 2.95 5.95 -3.10
C ILE A 97 2.31 6.35 -4.44
N GLU A 98 3.06 6.22 -5.54
CA GLU A 98 2.54 6.50 -6.88
C GLU A 98 1.34 5.60 -7.22
N LYS A 99 1.44 4.32 -6.94
CA LYS A 99 0.33 3.37 -7.16
C LYS A 99 -0.87 3.66 -6.27
N MET A 100 -0.64 3.98 -5.02
CA MET A 100 -1.71 4.39 -4.09
C MET A 100 -2.47 5.60 -4.63
N ASN A 101 -1.74 6.62 -5.07
CA ASN A 101 -2.34 7.84 -5.62
C ASN A 101 -3.09 7.56 -6.93
N TYR A 102 -2.60 6.65 -7.74
CA TYR A 102 -3.26 6.22 -8.98
C TYR A 102 -4.64 5.61 -8.70
N PHE A 103 -4.72 4.64 -7.79
CA PHE A 103 -6.00 4.01 -7.44
C PHE A 103 -6.95 4.97 -6.75
N HIS A 104 -6.45 5.85 -5.91
CA HIS A 104 -7.22 6.92 -5.28
C HIS A 104 -7.83 7.86 -6.33
N LYS A 105 -7.04 8.29 -7.29
CA LYS A 105 -7.48 9.17 -8.38
C LYS A 105 -8.58 8.54 -9.21
N ILE A 106 -8.42 7.28 -9.62
CA ILE A 106 -9.43 6.56 -10.39
C ILE A 106 -10.74 6.46 -9.61
N ALA A 107 -10.66 6.14 -8.33
CA ALA A 107 -11.83 6.03 -7.48
C ALA A 107 -12.58 7.35 -7.37
N LEU A 108 -11.88 8.47 -7.21
CA LEU A 108 -12.49 9.80 -7.17
C LEU A 108 -13.11 10.19 -8.51
N GLU A 109 -12.45 9.90 -9.62
CA GLU A 109 -12.99 10.15 -10.95
C GLU A 109 -14.30 9.39 -11.18
N ASP A 110 -14.34 8.11 -10.82
CA ASP A 110 -15.54 7.29 -10.93
C ASP A 110 -16.65 7.75 -9.97
N LEU A 111 -16.27 8.16 -8.75
CA LEU A 111 -17.22 8.72 -7.78
C LEU A 111 -17.87 10.01 -8.28
N ASN A 112 -17.11 10.87 -8.96
CA ASN A 112 -17.61 12.12 -9.49
C ASN A 112 -18.64 11.93 -10.61
N LYS A 113 -18.68 10.76 -11.22
CA LYS A 113 -19.71 10.41 -12.24
C LYS A 113 -21.04 10.00 -11.63
N LEU A 114 -21.09 9.76 -10.32
CA LEU A 114 -22.33 9.43 -9.62
C LEU A 114 -23.17 10.67 -9.38
N PRO A 115 -24.51 10.51 -9.22
CA PRO A 115 -25.39 11.64 -8.88
C PRO A 115 -24.97 12.30 -7.57
N ASP A 116 -25.12 13.63 -7.49
CA ASP A 116 -24.86 14.39 -6.26
C ASP A 116 -25.93 14.08 -5.22
N ASN A 117 -25.50 13.54 -4.08
CA ASN A 117 -26.36 13.26 -2.94
C ASN A 117 -25.50 13.10 -1.68
N GLU A 118 -26.16 12.88 -0.53
CA GLU A 118 -25.46 12.69 0.74
C GLU A 118 -24.52 11.48 0.74
N PHE A 119 -24.90 10.40 0.07
CA PHE A 119 -24.08 9.20 -0.05
C PHE A 119 -22.75 9.51 -0.73
N LYS A 120 -22.79 10.22 -1.86
CA LYS A 120 -21.58 10.63 -2.60
C LYS A 120 -20.69 11.53 -1.75
N SER A 121 -21.26 12.49 -1.05
CA SER A 121 -20.51 13.40 -0.17
C SER A 121 -19.84 12.66 0.97
N SER A 122 -20.56 11.77 1.64
CA SER A 122 -20.02 10.96 2.75
C SER A 122 -18.91 10.04 2.28
N LEU A 123 -19.09 9.41 1.13
CA LEU A 123 -18.08 8.50 0.56
C LEU A 123 -16.82 9.28 0.16
N THR A 124 -16.96 10.46 -0.41
CA THR A 124 -15.83 11.34 -0.76
C THR A 124 -15.02 11.71 0.48
N GLU A 125 -15.69 12.12 1.56
CA GLU A 125 -15.02 12.46 2.82
C GLU A 125 -14.25 11.27 3.40
N MET A 126 -14.89 10.09 3.41
CA MET A 126 -14.28 8.88 3.93
C MET A 126 -13.02 8.49 3.13
N ILE A 127 -13.12 8.53 1.80
CA ILE A 127 -12.02 8.21 0.89
C ILE A 127 -10.83 9.15 1.13
N ASN A 128 -11.07 10.44 1.20
CA ASN A 128 -10.04 11.44 1.42
C ASN A 128 -9.40 11.28 2.81
N TYR A 129 -10.20 11.03 3.83
CA TYR A 129 -9.69 10.81 5.19
C TYR A 129 -8.71 9.63 5.24
N VAL A 130 -9.07 8.50 4.63
CA VAL A 130 -8.24 7.29 4.62
C VAL A 130 -6.89 7.54 3.96
N ILE A 131 -6.88 8.25 2.83
CA ILE A 131 -5.66 8.50 2.06
C ILE A 131 -4.78 9.57 2.70
N GLN A 132 -5.36 10.55 3.39
CA GLN A 132 -4.62 11.65 4.00
C GLN A 132 -3.96 11.30 5.33
N ARG A 133 -4.25 10.12 5.91
CA ARG A 133 -3.57 9.70 7.13
C ARG A 133 -2.05 9.61 6.89
N ASP A 134 -1.27 10.16 7.81
CA ASP A 134 0.19 10.09 7.76
C ASP A 134 0.71 8.69 8.10
N PHE A 135 1.84 8.36 7.54
CA PHE A 135 2.56 7.13 7.83
C PHE A 135 4.03 7.38 8.11
#